data_65540d06e279c0b40220bb2e2de3755e
#
_entry.id   65540d06e279c0b40220bb2e2de3755e
#
_cell.length_a   1.000
_cell.length_b   1.000
_cell.length_c   1.000
_cell.angle_alpha   90.00
_cell.angle_beta   90.00
_cell.angle_gamma   90.00
#
_symmetry.space_group_name_H-M   'P 1'
#
loop_
_entity.id
_entity.type
_entity.pdbx_description
1 polymer ?
#
loop_
_entity_poly.entity_id
_entity_poly.type
_entity_poly.pdbx_seq_one_letter_code
_entity_poly.pdbx_strand_id
1 'polypeptide(L)'
;MNDIRAILLNTALVEAWPGGLLRARGNHDARLLAGADRVLRRKQDGRYLAVVADGVLQPLRPAFATAPGLDEAMRLVKGFRAHRRPGVEAVPLLPLQRLRERLDQLGIDGDDYAARTGLALVPEPQWLALAGFDRYQRPLWLHANAALAWAAMLADALRAGVILEAISGYRSHDYQLGIFERKIERGITLADILTVNAAPGYSEHHSGLALDVGTPGEPPAEESFEATPAFDWLQANAAAHGFKLSYPRGNPHGIAYEPWHWAYAPASTMGG
;
A
#
# COMPACT_ATOMS: atom_id res chain seq x y z
N MET A 1 0.42 -15.19 19.08
CA MET A 1 1.48 -15.79 18.24
C MET A 1 1.45 -15.01 16.91
N ASN A 2 2.37 -14.02 16.73
CA ASN A 2 2.41 -13.25 15.48
C ASN A 2 2.91 -14.17 14.37
N ASP A 3 2.02 -14.56 13.49
CA ASP A 3 2.36 -15.44 12.38
C ASP A 3 3.28 -14.69 11.40
N ILE A 4 4.55 -15.07 11.41
CA ILE A 4 5.64 -14.57 10.55
C ILE A 4 5.30 -14.71 9.06
N ARG A 5 4.29 -15.51 8.72
CA ARG A 5 3.78 -15.70 7.36
C ARG A 5 3.04 -14.49 6.80
N ALA A 6 2.61 -13.59 7.66
CA ALA A 6 1.77 -12.45 7.30
C ALA A 6 2.56 -11.16 6.95
N ILE A 7 3.73 -11.29 6.31
CA ILE A 7 4.57 -10.16 5.88
C ILE A 7 4.74 -10.19 4.37
N LEU A 8 4.42 -9.08 3.71
CA LEU A 8 4.81 -8.81 2.33
C LEU A 8 6.27 -8.37 2.30
N LEU A 9 7.10 -9.03 1.50
CA LEU A 9 8.46 -8.57 1.21
C LEU A 9 8.47 -7.84 -0.13
N ASN A 10 9.18 -6.73 -0.18
CA ASN A 10 9.08 -5.77 -1.25
C ASN A 10 10.47 -5.47 -1.82
N THR A 11 10.60 -5.57 -3.15
CA THR A 11 11.79 -5.15 -3.89
C THR A 11 11.41 -4.10 -4.93
N ALA A 12 12.37 -3.62 -5.70
CA ALA A 12 12.13 -2.60 -6.70
C ALA A 12 11.10 -3.03 -7.78
N LEU A 13 11.07 -4.31 -8.16
CA LEU A 13 10.26 -4.82 -9.27
C LEU A 13 9.23 -5.87 -8.86
N VAL A 14 9.50 -6.59 -7.75
CA VAL A 14 8.77 -7.80 -7.38
C VAL A 14 8.38 -7.73 -5.90
N GLU A 15 7.16 -8.12 -5.62
CA GLU A 15 6.63 -8.36 -4.29
C GLU A 15 6.62 -9.86 -4.01
N ALA A 16 7.09 -10.29 -2.84
CA ALA A 16 6.98 -11.67 -2.38
C ALA A 16 5.86 -11.77 -1.34
N TRP A 17 4.71 -12.21 -1.80
CA TRP A 17 3.49 -12.38 -1.00
C TRP A 17 3.52 -13.68 -0.22
N PRO A 18 2.99 -13.74 1.00
CA PRO A 18 2.77 -15.01 1.70
C PRO A 18 1.91 -15.97 0.88
N GLY A 19 2.26 -17.25 0.90
CA GLY A 19 1.43 -18.29 0.32
C GLY A 19 0.04 -18.31 0.96
N GLY A 20 -0.97 -18.70 0.19
CA GLY A 20 -2.35 -18.80 0.66
C GLY A 20 -3.16 -17.48 0.63
N LEU A 21 -2.53 -16.31 0.46
CA LEU A 21 -3.23 -15.02 0.40
C LEU A 21 -3.65 -14.63 -1.02
N LEU A 22 -3.11 -15.26 -2.05
CA LEU A 22 -3.40 -14.94 -3.44
C LEU A 22 -4.27 -16.03 -4.08
N ARG A 23 -5.27 -15.58 -4.85
CA ARG A 23 -6.13 -16.48 -5.61
C ARG A 23 -5.45 -16.91 -6.90
N ALA A 24 -5.49 -18.21 -7.19
CA ALA A 24 -5.02 -18.73 -8.46
C ALA A 24 -5.85 -18.20 -9.63
N ARG A 25 -5.18 -17.97 -10.77
CA ARG A 25 -5.82 -17.51 -12.00
C ARG A 25 -6.13 -18.65 -12.98
N GLY A 26 -5.82 -19.90 -12.61
CA GLY A 26 -6.03 -21.10 -13.40
C GLY A 26 -5.60 -22.35 -12.66
N ASN A 27 -5.98 -23.54 -13.17
CA ASN A 27 -5.72 -24.83 -12.52
C ASN A 27 -4.21 -25.13 -12.35
N HIS A 28 -3.37 -24.70 -13.31
CA HIS A 28 -1.93 -24.88 -13.23
C HIS A 28 -1.36 -24.02 -12.07
N ASP A 29 -1.78 -22.75 -12.00
CA ASP A 29 -1.34 -21.85 -10.95
C ASP A 29 -1.83 -22.34 -9.57
N ALA A 30 -3.06 -22.88 -9.48
CA ALA A 30 -3.62 -23.39 -8.25
C ALA A 30 -2.76 -24.48 -7.59
N ARG A 31 -2.23 -25.42 -8.40
CA ARG A 31 -1.36 -26.48 -7.88
C ARG A 31 -0.05 -25.95 -7.30
N LEU A 32 0.56 -24.97 -7.96
CA LEU A 32 1.80 -24.38 -7.50
C LEU A 32 1.58 -23.46 -6.29
N LEU A 33 0.49 -22.67 -6.28
CA LEU A 33 0.19 -21.78 -5.17
C LEU A 33 -0.20 -22.55 -3.88
N ALA A 34 -0.81 -23.74 -4.00
CA ALA A 34 -1.26 -24.52 -2.86
C ALA A 34 -0.13 -24.96 -1.90
N GLY A 35 1.08 -25.20 -2.44
CA GLY A 35 2.26 -25.58 -1.65
C GLY A 35 3.26 -24.44 -1.47
N ALA A 36 2.93 -23.22 -1.88
CA ALA A 36 3.88 -22.11 -1.88
C ALA A 36 4.02 -21.47 -0.50
N ASP A 37 5.25 -21.25 -0.04
CA ASP A 37 5.57 -20.38 1.08
C ASP A 37 5.41 -18.90 0.67
N ARG A 38 5.80 -18.59 -0.57
CA ARG A 38 5.74 -17.27 -1.17
C ARG A 38 5.30 -17.32 -2.62
N VAL A 39 4.59 -16.28 -3.05
CA VAL A 39 4.26 -16.02 -4.46
C VAL A 39 4.95 -14.72 -4.88
N LEU A 40 5.79 -14.81 -5.90
CA LEU A 40 6.50 -13.65 -6.45
C LEU A 40 5.65 -12.97 -7.51
N ARG A 41 5.23 -11.74 -7.23
CA ARG A 41 4.31 -10.95 -8.04
C ARG A 41 5.04 -9.73 -8.60
N ARG A 42 4.95 -9.50 -9.90
CA ARG A 42 5.51 -8.29 -10.54
C ARG A 42 4.63 -7.07 -10.20
N LYS A 43 5.26 -5.96 -9.81
CA LYS A 43 4.56 -4.73 -9.42
C LYS A 43 3.84 -4.08 -10.59
N GLN A 44 4.50 -3.99 -11.75
CA GLN A 44 4.03 -3.29 -12.94
C GLN A 44 2.63 -3.71 -13.40
N ASP A 45 2.36 -5.02 -13.44
CA ASP A 45 1.11 -5.57 -13.99
C ASP A 45 0.41 -6.56 -13.05
N GLY A 46 0.94 -6.77 -11.84
CA GLY A 46 0.40 -7.69 -10.87
C GLY A 46 0.47 -9.16 -11.27
N ARG A 47 1.29 -9.53 -12.27
CA ARG A 47 1.43 -10.89 -12.76
C ARG A 47 2.23 -11.75 -11.79
N TYR A 48 1.76 -12.96 -11.53
CA TYR A 48 2.52 -13.94 -10.75
C TYR A 48 3.61 -14.53 -11.63
N LEU A 49 4.86 -14.42 -11.20
CA LEU A 49 6.03 -14.86 -11.94
C LEU A 49 6.48 -16.25 -11.52
N ALA A 50 6.53 -16.48 -10.21
CA ALA A 50 7.05 -17.71 -9.63
C ALA A 50 6.45 -17.94 -8.24
N VAL A 51 6.59 -19.15 -7.74
CA VAL A 51 6.39 -19.49 -6.33
C VAL A 51 7.72 -19.86 -5.69
N VAL A 52 7.79 -19.76 -4.37
CA VAL A 52 8.88 -20.28 -3.56
C VAL A 52 8.26 -21.31 -2.62
N ALA A 53 8.75 -22.54 -2.69
CA ALA A 53 8.38 -23.62 -1.80
C ALA A 53 9.67 -24.29 -1.29
N ASP A 54 9.77 -24.51 0.02
CA ASP A 54 10.96 -25.08 0.66
C ASP A 54 12.29 -24.38 0.28
N GLY A 55 12.21 -23.05 0.07
CA GLY A 55 13.35 -22.22 -0.34
C GLY A 55 13.76 -22.36 -1.81
N VAL A 56 13.01 -23.13 -2.63
CA VAL A 56 13.25 -23.33 -4.06
C VAL A 56 12.29 -22.46 -4.87
N LEU A 57 12.85 -21.72 -5.84
CA LEU A 57 12.07 -20.92 -6.78
C LEU A 57 11.57 -21.80 -7.93
N GLN A 58 10.25 -21.76 -8.18
CA GLN A 58 9.59 -22.43 -9.28
C GLN A 58 8.83 -21.40 -10.14
N PRO A 59 9.30 -21.10 -11.37
CA PRO A 59 8.58 -20.21 -12.28
C PRO A 59 7.21 -20.77 -12.68
N LEU A 60 6.18 -19.93 -12.69
CA LEU A 60 4.83 -20.33 -13.14
C LEU A 60 4.76 -20.61 -14.64
N ARG A 61 5.67 -20.05 -15.41
CA ARG A 61 5.85 -20.29 -16.85
C ARG A 61 7.34 -20.33 -17.16
N PRO A 62 7.82 -21.15 -18.11
CA PRO A 62 9.24 -21.17 -18.50
C PRO A 62 9.78 -19.78 -18.86
N ALA A 63 8.99 -18.95 -19.57
CA ALA A 63 9.36 -17.59 -19.94
C ALA A 63 9.58 -16.64 -18.75
N PHE A 64 9.16 -17.01 -17.54
CA PHE A 64 9.36 -16.19 -16.34
C PHE A 64 10.64 -16.56 -15.58
N ALA A 65 11.35 -17.61 -15.96
CA ALA A 65 12.55 -18.07 -15.25
C ALA A 65 13.65 -16.99 -15.15
N THR A 66 13.72 -16.10 -16.13
CA THR A 66 14.68 -14.98 -16.22
C THR A 66 14.03 -13.62 -16.03
N ALA A 67 12.82 -13.56 -15.44
CA ALA A 67 12.13 -12.30 -15.27
C ALA A 67 12.92 -11.34 -14.34
N PRO A 68 13.05 -10.05 -14.71
CA PRO A 68 13.77 -9.08 -13.92
C PRO A 68 13.25 -9.01 -12.47
N GLY A 69 14.17 -8.89 -11.51
CA GLY A 69 13.86 -8.75 -10.08
C GLY A 69 13.67 -10.06 -9.31
N LEU A 70 13.61 -11.24 -9.97
CA LEU A 70 13.46 -12.52 -9.26
C LEU A 70 14.65 -12.83 -8.34
N ASP A 71 15.88 -12.59 -8.80
CA ASP A 71 17.08 -12.85 -8.00
C ASP A 71 17.14 -11.94 -6.76
N GLU A 72 16.74 -10.67 -6.90
CA GLU A 72 16.65 -9.74 -5.78
C GLU A 72 15.59 -10.19 -4.79
N ALA A 73 14.40 -10.56 -5.27
CA ALA A 73 13.32 -11.06 -4.43
C ALA A 73 13.73 -12.35 -3.70
N MET A 74 14.43 -13.27 -4.36
CA MET A 74 14.93 -14.50 -3.74
C MET A 74 15.99 -14.22 -2.67
N ARG A 75 16.92 -13.29 -2.91
CA ARG A 75 17.89 -12.88 -1.88
C ARG A 75 17.18 -12.32 -0.66
N LEU A 76 16.16 -11.48 -0.87
CA LEU A 76 15.36 -10.92 0.21
C LEU A 76 14.60 -12.01 0.97
N VAL A 77 13.93 -12.93 0.28
CA VAL A 77 13.19 -14.04 0.90
C VAL A 77 14.12 -14.91 1.75
N LYS A 78 15.30 -15.28 1.22
CA LYS A 78 16.30 -16.11 1.94
C LYS A 78 16.96 -15.37 3.10
N GLY A 79 17.17 -14.06 2.97
CA GLY A 79 17.81 -13.21 3.98
C GLY A 79 16.87 -12.71 5.07
N PHE A 80 15.56 -12.78 4.83
CA PHE A 80 14.58 -12.25 5.77
C PHE A 80 14.52 -13.14 7.01
N ARG A 81 14.94 -12.59 8.15
CA ARG A 81 14.86 -13.25 9.45
C ARG A 81 13.58 -12.85 10.14
N ALA A 82 12.81 -13.83 10.48
CA ALA A 82 11.53 -13.68 11.15
C ALA A 82 11.60 -13.08 12.58
N HIS A 83 12.80 -12.82 13.10
CA HIS A 83 13.03 -12.27 14.43
C HIS A 83 12.97 -10.74 14.49
N ARG A 84 12.77 -10.06 13.36
CA ARG A 84 12.51 -8.62 13.35
C ARG A 84 11.18 -8.37 14.04
N ARG A 85 11.22 -7.64 15.14
CA ARG A 85 10.01 -7.24 15.87
C ARG A 85 9.35 -6.10 15.09
N PRO A 86 8.16 -6.32 14.49
CA PRO A 86 7.41 -5.23 13.88
C PRO A 86 7.21 -4.11 14.92
N GLY A 87 7.50 -2.88 14.54
CA GLY A 87 7.31 -1.71 15.39
C GLY A 87 8.52 -1.27 16.23
N VAL A 88 9.58 -2.08 16.33
CA VAL A 88 10.79 -1.75 17.12
C VAL A 88 11.97 -1.35 16.23
N GLU A 89 12.10 -1.94 15.05
CA GLU A 89 13.17 -1.64 14.10
C GLU A 89 12.68 -0.79 12.95
N ALA A 90 13.52 0.17 12.52
CA ALA A 90 13.26 0.95 11.32
C ALA A 90 13.16 0.01 10.09
N VAL A 91 12.10 0.14 9.31
CA VAL A 91 11.93 -0.63 8.08
C VAL A 91 12.87 -0.06 7.01
N PRO A 92 13.75 -0.88 6.42
CA PRO A 92 14.57 -0.42 5.31
C PRO A 92 13.69 0.06 4.15
N LEU A 93 14.11 1.13 3.48
CA LEU A 93 13.40 1.73 2.37
C LEU A 93 14.01 1.29 1.04
N LEU A 94 13.18 1.17 0.01
CA LEU A 94 13.63 0.89 -1.34
C LEU A 94 14.22 2.15 -1.98
N PRO A 95 15.23 2.00 -2.86
CA PRO A 95 15.81 3.12 -3.57
C PRO A 95 14.82 3.71 -4.59
N LEU A 96 14.93 5.03 -4.80
CA LEU A 96 14.06 5.81 -5.70
C LEU A 96 14.55 5.85 -7.16
N GLN A 97 15.51 5.00 -7.54
CA GLN A 97 16.21 5.03 -8.84
C GLN A 97 15.26 5.01 -10.05
N ARG A 98 14.15 4.29 -9.97
CA ARG A 98 13.18 4.20 -11.07
C ARG A 98 12.07 5.25 -11.01
N LEU A 99 12.08 6.11 -10.01
CA LEU A 99 11.04 7.11 -9.87
C LEU A 99 11.07 8.13 -11.00
N ARG A 100 12.27 8.61 -11.36
CA ARG A 100 12.45 9.55 -12.47
C ARG A 100 11.86 8.99 -13.78
N GLU A 101 12.19 7.75 -14.13
CA GLU A 101 11.64 7.08 -15.31
C GLU A 101 10.09 7.08 -15.31
N ARG A 102 9.46 6.86 -14.15
CA ARG A 102 7.99 6.86 -14.02
C ARG A 102 7.39 8.25 -14.19
N LEU A 103 8.04 9.27 -13.65
CA LEU A 103 7.60 10.66 -13.80
C LEU A 103 7.80 11.14 -15.24
N ASP A 104 8.94 10.81 -15.87
CA ASP A 104 9.23 11.13 -17.27
C ASP A 104 8.19 10.50 -18.22
N GLN A 105 7.76 9.26 -17.96
CA GLN A 105 6.69 8.59 -18.73
C GLN A 105 5.37 9.37 -18.70
N LEU A 106 5.10 10.08 -17.63
CA LEU A 106 3.90 10.90 -17.46
C LEU A 106 4.10 12.36 -17.89
N GLY A 107 5.32 12.77 -18.22
CA GLY A 107 5.67 14.16 -18.50
C GLY A 107 5.62 15.05 -17.26
N ILE A 108 5.92 14.49 -16.08
CA ILE A 108 5.93 15.22 -14.81
C ILE A 108 7.38 15.56 -14.43
N ASP A 109 7.68 16.85 -14.28
CA ASP A 109 8.89 17.31 -13.60
C ASP A 109 8.69 17.16 -12.09
N GLY A 110 9.47 16.28 -11.46
CA GLY A 110 9.32 15.96 -10.04
C GLY A 110 9.69 17.11 -9.11
N ASP A 111 10.69 17.92 -9.47
CA ASP A 111 11.13 19.05 -8.66
C ASP A 111 10.09 20.19 -8.71
N ASP A 112 9.55 20.48 -9.90
CA ASP A 112 8.43 21.43 -10.05
C ASP A 112 7.19 20.93 -9.31
N TYR A 113 6.86 19.64 -9.44
CA TYR A 113 5.72 19.07 -8.74
C TYR A 113 5.85 19.19 -7.21
N ALA A 114 7.01 18.85 -6.65
CA ALA A 114 7.28 18.99 -5.22
C ALA A 114 7.20 20.45 -4.75
N ALA A 115 7.77 21.38 -5.53
CA ALA A 115 7.75 22.81 -5.21
C ALA A 115 6.33 23.38 -5.19
N ARG A 116 5.47 22.96 -6.14
CA ARG A 116 4.07 23.45 -6.22
C ARG A 116 3.16 22.84 -5.16
N THR A 117 3.36 21.55 -4.85
CA THR A 117 2.44 20.81 -3.97
C THR A 117 2.91 20.75 -2.52
N GLY A 118 4.20 21.02 -2.26
CA GLY A 118 4.80 20.79 -0.94
C GLY A 118 4.82 19.32 -0.52
N LEU A 119 4.46 18.38 -1.42
CA LEU A 119 4.53 16.95 -1.15
C LEU A 119 5.99 16.47 -1.21
N ALA A 120 6.36 15.61 -0.27
CA ALA A 120 7.68 14.99 -0.23
C ALA A 120 7.69 13.65 -0.97
N LEU A 121 8.88 13.25 -1.42
CA LEU A 121 9.10 11.91 -1.96
C LEU A 121 8.85 10.85 -0.87
N VAL A 122 8.09 9.83 -1.21
CA VAL A 122 7.70 8.74 -0.33
C VAL A 122 8.29 7.42 -0.87
N PRO A 123 9.43 6.96 -0.32
CA PRO A 123 9.99 5.67 -0.69
C PRO A 123 9.11 4.52 -0.20
N GLU A 124 9.16 3.41 -0.92
CA GLU A 124 8.46 2.20 -0.53
C GLU A 124 9.25 1.43 0.55
N PRO A 125 8.60 0.87 1.57
CA PRO A 125 9.27 0.04 2.57
C PRO A 125 9.63 -1.34 2.01
N GLN A 126 10.73 -1.94 2.50
CA GLN A 126 11.17 -3.27 2.08
C GLN A 126 10.25 -4.39 2.58
N TRP A 127 9.46 -4.15 3.62
CA TRP A 127 8.45 -5.09 4.08
C TRP A 127 7.26 -4.37 4.72
N LEU A 128 6.10 -5.02 4.66
CA LEU A 128 4.82 -4.54 5.18
C LEU A 128 4.11 -5.65 5.95
N ALA A 129 3.34 -5.27 6.94
CA ALA A 129 2.53 -6.20 7.73
C ALA A 129 1.12 -6.35 7.15
N LEU A 130 0.56 -7.55 7.26
CA LEU A 130 -0.84 -7.78 6.97
C LEU A 130 -1.70 -7.12 8.08
N ALA A 131 -2.53 -6.18 7.68
CA ALA A 131 -3.46 -5.46 8.56
C ALA A 131 -4.90 -5.97 8.45
N GLY A 132 -5.10 -7.19 7.98
CA GLY A 132 -6.40 -7.77 7.69
C GLY A 132 -6.73 -7.75 6.20
N PHE A 133 -7.99 -7.59 5.88
CA PHE A 133 -8.50 -7.53 4.50
C PHE A 133 -9.28 -6.23 4.30
N ASP A 134 -9.21 -5.70 3.09
CA ASP A 134 -10.05 -4.56 2.71
C ASP A 134 -11.52 -4.99 2.44
N ARG A 135 -12.39 -4.03 2.18
CA ARG A 135 -13.82 -4.29 1.90
C ARG A 135 -14.06 -5.20 0.67
N TYR A 136 -13.07 -5.35 -0.20
CA TYR A 136 -13.10 -6.23 -1.37
C TYR A 136 -12.47 -7.60 -1.10
N GLN A 137 -12.17 -7.92 0.15
CA GLN A 137 -11.52 -9.16 0.57
C GLN A 137 -10.11 -9.34 -0.03
N ARG A 138 -9.40 -8.23 -0.30
CA ARG A 138 -7.99 -8.24 -0.69
C ARG A 138 -7.12 -8.04 0.54
N PRO A 139 -5.94 -8.70 0.64
CA PRO A 139 -5.01 -8.46 1.75
C PRO A 139 -4.63 -6.98 1.85
N LEU A 140 -4.84 -6.39 3.02
CA LEU A 140 -4.49 -5.01 3.35
C LEU A 140 -3.06 -4.97 3.90
N TRP A 141 -2.18 -4.28 3.21
CA TRP A 141 -0.79 -4.11 3.61
C TRP A 141 -0.56 -2.72 4.18
N LEU A 142 0.01 -2.67 5.38
CA LEU A 142 0.39 -1.41 6.04
C LEU A 142 1.79 -1.54 6.66
N HIS A 143 2.42 -0.41 6.95
CA HIS A 143 3.55 -0.35 7.86
C HIS A 143 3.16 -0.96 9.21
N ALA A 144 4.06 -1.69 9.87
CA ALA A 144 3.71 -2.46 11.06
C ALA A 144 3.04 -1.63 12.17
N ASN A 145 3.54 -0.41 12.41
CA ASN A 145 2.96 0.47 13.42
C ASN A 145 1.55 0.95 13.03
N ALA A 146 1.36 1.29 11.76
CA ALA A 146 0.04 1.66 11.24
C ALA A 146 -0.95 0.48 11.29
N ALA A 147 -0.47 -0.75 11.02
CA ALA A 147 -1.29 -1.96 11.13
C ALA A 147 -1.78 -2.22 12.57
N LEU A 148 -0.90 -2.04 13.55
CA LEU A 148 -1.27 -2.16 14.98
C LEU A 148 -2.25 -1.06 15.40
N ALA A 149 -1.99 0.18 15.01
CA ALA A 149 -2.86 1.31 15.30
C ALA A 149 -4.23 1.18 14.63
N TRP A 150 -4.27 0.71 13.38
CA TRP A 150 -5.51 0.40 12.66
C TRP A 150 -6.34 -0.67 13.36
N ALA A 151 -5.73 -1.76 13.80
CA ALA A 151 -6.43 -2.81 14.54
C ALA A 151 -7.03 -2.30 15.86
N ALA A 152 -6.31 -1.44 16.58
CA ALA A 152 -6.82 -0.79 17.79
C ALA A 152 -7.98 0.15 17.47
N MET A 153 -7.85 0.97 16.42
CA MET A 153 -8.89 1.90 15.97
C MET A 153 -10.18 1.18 15.55
N LEU A 154 -10.06 0.06 14.80
CA LEU A 154 -11.22 -0.79 14.47
C LEU A 154 -11.94 -1.32 15.70
N ALA A 155 -11.19 -1.80 16.71
CA ALA A 155 -11.76 -2.35 17.92
C ALA A 155 -12.50 -1.27 18.72
N ASP A 156 -11.98 -0.06 18.77
CA ASP A 156 -12.59 1.07 19.50
C ASP A 156 -13.83 1.59 18.77
N ALA A 157 -13.79 1.71 17.45
CA ALA A 157 -14.94 2.08 16.65
C ALA A 157 -16.09 1.07 16.81
N LEU A 158 -15.77 -0.22 16.77
CA LEU A 158 -16.76 -1.30 16.95
C LEU A 158 -17.40 -1.25 18.33
N ARG A 159 -16.63 -0.94 19.39
CA ARG A 159 -17.18 -0.76 20.75
C ARG A 159 -18.12 0.44 20.85
N ALA A 160 -17.92 1.44 20.01
CA ALA A 160 -18.82 2.59 19.87
C ALA A 160 -20.01 2.33 18.92
N GLY A 161 -20.15 1.11 18.38
CA GLY A 161 -21.21 0.76 17.44
C GLY A 161 -20.95 1.28 16.01
N VAL A 162 -19.72 1.69 15.70
CA VAL A 162 -19.32 2.21 14.39
C VAL A 162 -18.52 1.14 13.65
N ILE A 163 -18.88 0.88 12.38
CA ILE A 163 -18.18 -0.07 11.52
C ILE A 163 -17.29 0.71 10.56
N LEU A 164 -15.99 0.51 10.66
CA LEU A 164 -15.01 1.02 9.72
C LEU A 164 -14.53 -0.12 8.80
N GLU A 165 -14.34 0.20 7.54
CA GLU A 165 -13.78 -0.71 6.53
C GLU A 165 -12.57 -0.06 5.86
N ALA A 166 -11.51 -0.82 5.64
CA ALA A 166 -10.44 -0.35 4.77
C ALA A 166 -10.86 -0.46 3.30
N ILE A 167 -10.60 0.57 2.52
CA ILE A 167 -10.79 0.61 1.06
C ILE A 167 -9.46 0.32 0.36
N SER A 168 -8.37 0.96 0.81
CA SER A 168 -7.04 0.87 0.23
C SER A 168 -5.98 1.15 1.30
N GLY A 169 -4.84 0.46 1.21
CA GLY A 169 -3.65 0.71 2.04
C GLY A 169 -2.44 0.96 1.15
N TYR A 170 -1.35 0.22 1.38
CA TYR A 170 -0.13 0.34 0.59
C TYR A 170 -0.39 0.21 -0.92
N ARG A 171 0.22 1.12 -1.68
CA ARG A 171 0.29 1.12 -3.14
C ARG A 171 1.73 1.33 -3.60
N SER A 172 2.25 0.46 -4.46
CA SER A 172 3.59 0.65 -5.03
C SER A 172 3.61 1.83 -6.01
N HIS A 173 4.81 2.37 -6.28
CA HIS A 173 4.99 3.39 -7.32
C HIS A 173 4.48 2.91 -8.69
N ASP A 174 4.77 1.65 -9.05
CA ASP A 174 4.31 1.08 -10.33
C ASP A 174 2.78 0.92 -10.37
N TYR A 175 2.14 0.59 -9.25
CA TYR A 175 0.68 0.53 -9.18
C TYR A 175 0.05 1.92 -9.37
N GLN A 176 0.65 2.95 -8.75
CA GLN A 176 0.20 4.34 -8.92
C GLN A 176 0.37 4.81 -10.37
N LEU A 177 1.51 4.52 -11.01
CA LEU A 177 1.72 4.77 -12.43
C LEU A 177 0.61 4.16 -13.28
N GLY A 178 0.28 2.89 -13.05
CA GLY A 178 -0.81 2.20 -13.75
C GLY A 178 -2.20 2.83 -13.51
N ILE A 179 -2.44 3.54 -12.40
CA ILE A 179 -3.67 4.33 -12.21
C ILE A 179 -3.68 5.49 -13.20
N PHE A 180 -2.57 6.23 -13.31
CA PHE A 180 -2.43 7.34 -14.23
C PHE A 180 -2.61 6.91 -15.69
N GLU A 181 -1.90 5.85 -16.11
CA GLU A 181 -2.00 5.30 -17.47
C GLU A 181 -3.44 4.96 -17.83
N ARG A 182 -4.16 4.23 -16.97
CA ARG A 182 -5.58 3.88 -17.21
C ARG A 182 -6.52 5.09 -17.25
N LYS A 183 -6.24 6.15 -16.49
CA LYS A 183 -7.03 7.38 -16.53
C LYS A 183 -6.76 8.17 -17.82
N ILE A 184 -5.50 8.25 -18.24
CA ILE A 184 -5.09 8.88 -19.51
C ILE A 184 -5.70 8.15 -20.71
N GLU A 185 -5.69 6.81 -20.71
CA GLU A 185 -6.33 5.98 -21.74
C GLU A 185 -7.85 6.24 -21.86
N ARG A 186 -8.49 6.68 -20.77
CA ARG A 186 -9.91 7.10 -20.77
C ARG A 186 -10.11 8.56 -21.19
N GLY A 187 -9.05 9.27 -21.59
CA GLY A 187 -9.10 10.66 -22.02
C GLY A 187 -9.11 11.70 -20.89
N ILE A 188 -8.82 11.30 -19.63
CA ILE A 188 -8.70 12.24 -18.52
C ILE A 188 -7.35 12.93 -18.62
N THR A 189 -7.31 14.25 -18.50
CA THR A 189 -6.07 15.02 -18.61
C THR A 189 -5.16 14.76 -17.40
N LEU A 190 -3.85 14.89 -17.60
CA LEU A 190 -2.89 14.76 -16.51
C LEU A 190 -3.18 15.77 -15.39
N ALA A 191 -3.56 16.99 -15.75
CA ALA A 191 -3.91 18.03 -14.79
C ALA A 191 -5.10 17.61 -13.90
N ASP A 192 -6.16 17.06 -14.50
CA ASP A 192 -7.34 16.59 -13.75
C ASP A 192 -6.98 15.39 -12.86
N ILE A 193 -6.11 14.48 -13.35
CA ILE A 193 -5.66 13.33 -12.56
C ILE A 193 -4.90 13.80 -11.31
N LEU A 194 -4.05 14.81 -11.45
CA LEU A 194 -3.23 15.34 -10.36
C LEU A 194 -4.03 16.10 -9.30
N THR A 195 -5.28 16.50 -9.57
CA THR A 195 -6.17 17.09 -8.56
C THR A 195 -6.73 16.06 -7.57
N VAL A 196 -6.79 14.79 -7.97
CA VAL A 196 -7.38 13.68 -7.17
C VAL A 196 -6.40 12.54 -6.93
N ASN A 197 -5.17 12.64 -7.39
CA ASN A 197 -4.13 11.64 -7.16
C ASN A 197 -2.77 12.32 -7.07
N ALA A 198 -2.04 12.11 -5.99
CA ALA A 198 -0.63 12.47 -5.95
C ALA A 198 0.15 11.70 -7.03
N ALA A 199 1.16 12.35 -7.62
CA ALA A 199 2.02 11.73 -8.61
C ALA A 199 2.72 10.47 -8.04
N PRO A 200 3.10 9.49 -8.90
CA PRO A 200 3.89 8.35 -8.46
C PRO A 200 5.15 8.81 -7.70
N GLY A 201 5.38 8.25 -6.53
CA GLY A 201 6.46 8.64 -5.62
C GLY A 201 6.09 9.72 -4.60
N TYR A 202 4.93 10.37 -4.71
CA TYR A 202 4.48 11.43 -3.79
C TYR A 202 3.22 11.06 -3.00
N SER A 203 2.63 9.91 -3.26
CA SER A 203 1.46 9.44 -2.52
C SER A 203 1.87 8.87 -1.15
N GLU A 204 1.19 9.26 -0.09
CA GLU A 204 1.39 8.74 1.27
C GLU A 204 1.18 7.22 1.36
N HIS A 205 0.37 6.64 0.47
CA HIS A 205 0.15 5.19 0.38
C HIS A 205 1.43 4.39 0.09
N HIS A 206 2.45 4.99 -0.53
CA HIS A 206 3.71 4.30 -0.82
C HIS A 206 4.47 3.88 0.44
N SER A 207 4.31 4.61 1.53
CA SER A 207 4.91 4.29 2.82
C SER A 207 4.23 3.13 3.56
N GLY A 208 2.99 2.79 3.18
CA GLY A 208 2.12 1.92 3.96
C GLY A 208 1.61 2.56 5.26
N LEU A 209 1.80 3.88 5.42
CA LEU A 209 1.30 4.62 6.60
C LEU A 209 -0.09 5.22 6.36
N ALA A 210 -0.54 5.35 5.11
CA ALA A 210 -1.87 5.86 4.79
C ALA A 210 -2.83 4.74 4.39
N LEU A 211 -4.11 4.94 4.71
CA LEU A 211 -5.20 4.10 4.26
C LEU A 211 -6.43 4.94 3.95
N ASP A 212 -7.21 4.45 2.98
CA ASP A 212 -8.54 4.96 2.70
C ASP A 212 -9.56 4.17 3.52
N VAL A 213 -10.42 4.88 4.25
CA VAL A 213 -11.42 4.32 5.15
C VAL A 213 -12.82 4.57 4.62
N GLY A 214 -13.71 3.62 4.79
CA GLY A 214 -15.13 3.73 4.49
C GLY A 214 -15.97 3.06 5.58
N THR A 215 -17.26 2.90 5.27
CA THR A 215 -18.24 2.20 6.11
C THR A 215 -19.19 1.40 5.21
N PRO A 216 -19.85 0.33 5.71
CA PRO A 216 -20.82 -0.42 4.94
C PRO A 216 -21.95 0.44 4.36
N GLY A 217 -22.27 0.21 3.09
CA GLY A 217 -23.34 0.93 2.39
C GLY A 217 -22.89 2.24 1.73
N GLU A 218 -21.76 2.80 2.10
CA GLU A 218 -21.24 4.02 1.51
C GLU A 218 -20.35 3.74 0.29
N PRO A 219 -20.46 4.49 -0.82
CA PRO A 219 -19.55 4.38 -1.95
C PRO A 219 -18.09 4.64 -1.52
N PRO A 220 -17.11 3.91 -2.12
CA PRO A 220 -15.72 4.08 -1.75
C PRO A 220 -15.13 5.37 -2.33
N ALA A 221 -14.37 6.09 -1.52
CA ALA A 221 -13.62 7.29 -1.94
C ALA A 221 -14.53 8.38 -2.57
N GLU A 222 -15.66 8.65 -1.91
CA GLU A 222 -16.59 9.72 -2.27
C GLU A 222 -16.74 10.71 -1.13
N GLU A 223 -16.99 12.00 -1.47
CA GLU A 223 -17.17 13.06 -0.46
C GLU A 223 -18.35 12.81 0.47
N SER A 224 -19.37 12.03 0.01
CA SER A 224 -20.53 11.67 0.83
C SER A 224 -20.16 10.93 2.12
N PHE A 225 -18.96 10.33 2.20
CA PHE A 225 -18.47 9.71 3.43
C PHE A 225 -18.43 10.69 4.60
N GLU A 226 -18.25 11.99 4.36
CA GLU A 226 -18.25 13.02 5.41
C GLU A 226 -19.59 13.15 6.14
N ALA A 227 -20.69 12.69 5.54
CA ALA A 227 -22.03 12.73 6.14
C ALA A 227 -22.35 11.48 6.98
N THR A 228 -21.40 10.58 7.19
CA THR A 228 -21.60 9.33 7.89
C THR A 228 -21.20 9.39 9.37
N PRO A 229 -21.86 8.64 10.26
CA PRO A 229 -21.41 8.49 11.65
C PRO A 229 -19.98 7.96 11.79
N ALA A 230 -19.49 7.24 10.78
CA ALA A 230 -18.11 6.74 10.72
C ALA A 230 -17.09 7.86 10.60
N PHE A 231 -17.37 8.86 9.77
CA PHE A 231 -16.51 10.03 9.63
C PHE A 231 -16.52 10.90 10.89
N ASP A 232 -17.70 11.14 11.48
CA ASP A 232 -17.82 11.88 12.74
C ASP A 232 -16.99 11.20 13.85
N TRP A 233 -17.06 9.87 13.92
CA TRP A 233 -16.27 9.09 14.89
C TRP A 233 -14.77 9.23 14.63
N LEU A 234 -14.35 9.14 13.37
CA LEU A 234 -12.93 9.30 12.97
C LEU A 234 -12.41 10.69 13.31
N GLN A 235 -13.17 11.74 13.04
CA GLN A 235 -12.78 13.11 13.40
C GLN A 235 -12.54 13.27 14.91
N ALA A 236 -13.36 12.64 15.72
CA ALA A 236 -13.23 12.71 17.17
C ALA A 236 -12.13 11.82 17.75
N ASN A 237 -11.83 10.67 17.12
CA ASN A 237 -11.05 9.61 17.79
C ASN A 237 -9.77 9.19 17.04
N ALA A 238 -9.64 9.43 15.74
CA ALA A 238 -8.51 8.92 14.95
C ALA A 238 -7.15 9.42 15.45
N ALA A 239 -7.08 10.65 15.94
CA ALA A 239 -5.86 11.24 16.49
C ALA A 239 -5.32 10.47 17.71
N ALA A 240 -6.19 9.90 18.55
CA ALA A 240 -5.79 9.06 19.69
C ALA A 240 -5.10 7.75 19.24
N HIS A 241 -5.36 7.32 18.01
CA HIS A 241 -4.71 6.17 17.37
C HIS A 241 -3.55 6.58 16.46
N GLY A 242 -3.15 7.86 16.45
CA GLY A 242 -2.07 8.37 15.62
C GLY A 242 -2.44 8.60 14.16
N PHE A 243 -3.71 8.59 13.79
CA PHE A 243 -4.16 8.92 12.43
C PHE A 243 -4.65 10.36 12.32
N LYS A 244 -4.38 10.96 11.18
CA LYS A 244 -4.85 12.31 10.82
C LYS A 244 -5.44 12.29 9.42
N LEU A 245 -6.41 13.18 9.17
CA LEU A 245 -6.93 13.49 7.84
C LEU A 245 -5.86 14.29 7.07
N SER A 246 -5.31 13.75 5.98
CA SER A 246 -4.21 14.39 5.26
C SER A 246 -4.68 15.46 4.29
N TYR A 247 -5.86 15.29 3.68
CA TYR A 247 -6.38 16.18 2.65
C TYR A 247 -7.73 16.81 3.05
N PRO A 248 -7.74 17.66 4.11
CA PRO A 248 -8.92 18.42 4.48
C PRO A 248 -9.28 19.45 3.41
N ARG A 249 -10.47 20.06 3.49
CA ARG A 249 -10.85 21.19 2.61
C ARG A 249 -9.83 22.31 2.74
N GLY A 250 -9.35 22.81 1.59
CA GLY A 250 -8.35 23.88 1.55
C GLY A 250 -6.92 23.43 1.94
N ASN A 251 -6.61 22.13 1.85
CA ASN A 251 -5.23 21.66 2.06
C ASN A 251 -4.25 22.32 1.08
N PRO A 252 -2.97 22.49 1.45
CA PRO A 252 -1.99 23.22 0.64
C PRO A 252 -1.44 22.43 -0.56
N HIS A 253 -1.82 21.15 -0.72
CA HIS A 253 -1.18 20.23 -1.66
C HIS A 253 -1.79 20.22 -3.05
N GLY A 254 -2.89 20.98 -3.27
CA GLY A 254 -3.61 20.96 -4.55
C GLY A 254 -4.37 19.64 -4.82
N ILE A 255 -4.47 18.78 -3.81
CA ILE A 255 -5.30 17.57 -3.84
C ILE A 255 -6.71 17.95 -3.39
N ALA A 256 -7.73 17.39 -4.04
CA ALA A 256 -9.11 17.55 -3.64
C ALA A 256 -9.34 17.11 -2.20
N TYR A 257 -10.47 17.55 -1.62
CA TYR A 257 -10.89 17.08 -0.31
C TYR A 257 -11.15 15.57 -0.31
N GLU A 258 -10.48 14.85 0.59
CA GLU A 258 -10.58 13.38 0.71
C GLU A 258 -10.95 12.98 2.15
N PRO A 259 -12.25 12.98 2.54
CA PRO A 259 -12.66 12.60 3.90
C PRO A 259 -12.32 11.16 4.27
N TRP A 260 -12.07 10.32 3.29
CA TRP A 260 -11.69 8.91 3.46
C TRP A 260 -10.20 8.69 3.73
N HIS A 261 -9.31 9.67 3.40
CA HIS A 261 -7.85 9.48 3.41
C HIS A 261 -7.22 9.84 4.75
N TRP A 262 -6.73 8.85 5.46
CA TRP A 262 -6.15 8.97 6.81
C TRP A 262 -4.72 8.45 6.85
N ALA A 263 -3.76 9.27 7.31
CA ALA A 263 -2.36 8.91 7.44
C ALA A 263 -1.95 8.73 8.90
N TYR A 264 -1.22 7.64 9.17
CA TYR A 264 -0.61 7.36 10.46
C TYR A 264 0.63 8.23 10.66
N ALA A 265 0.56 9.14 11.58
CA ALA A 265 1.64 10.00 12.03
C ALA A 265 1.55 10.09 13.57
N PRO A 266 2.14 9.14 14.31
CA PRO A 266 2.10 9.20 15.77
C PRO A 266 2.73 10.50 16.23
N ALA A 267 2.16 11.14 17.24
CA ALA A 267 2.75 12.31 17.88
C ALA A 267 4.20 11.94 18.25
N SER A 268 5.16 12.74 17.77
CA SER A 268 6.54 12.59 18.21
C SER A 268 6.52 12.61 19.72
N THR A 269 6.91 11.52 20.37
CA THR A 269 7.21 11.56 21.80
C THR A 269 8.32 12.58 21.94
N MET A 270 7.98 13.79 22.34
CA MET A 270 8.96 14.78 22.70
C MET A 270 9.78 14.13 23.80
N GLY A 271 11.04 13.78 23.44
CA GLY A 271 11.98 13.22 24.39
C GLY A 271 12.13 14.19 25.54
N GLY A 272 11.79 13.70 26.71
CA GLY A 272 12.15 14.32 27.97
C GLY A 272 13.66 14.15 28.24
#